data_73c5aa7c02120c44afa87f9453f5057c
#
_entry.id   73c5aa7c02120c44afa87f9453f5057c
#
_cell.length_a   1.000
_cell.length_b   1.000
_cell.length_c   1.000
_cell.angle_alpha   90.00
_cell.angle_beta   90.00
_cell.angle_gamma   90.00
#
_symmetry.space_group_name_H-M   'P 1'
#
loop_
_entity.id
_entity.type
_entity.pdbx_description
1 polymer ?
#
loop_
_entity_poly.entity_id
_entity_poly.type
_entity_poly.pdbx_seq_one_letter_code
_entity_poly.pdbx_strand_id
1 'polypeptide(L)'
;MSQSNQIVSHFLSHRNVTNELAEKISKDHYSYKPAETSMSAEELVKHILTSFQLIANVIKEGNASPFQNKQEETEADLNVLAKTYTEKTAAILEQLTEEQLDREIDLTATFGRKLTGSALLQLAMEHEIHHKGNLFVYVREMGHTELPFYQQRM
;
A
#
# COMPACT_ATOMS: atom_id res chain seq x y z
N MET A 1 -17.46 1.60 16.87
CA MET A 1 -16.45 2.13 15.95
C MET A 1 -17.10 2.41 14.59
N SER A 2 -16.89 3.57 14.02
CA SER A 2 -17.43 3.90 12.70
C SER A 2 -16.83 3.02 11.60
N GLN A 3 -17.50 2.94 10.46
CA GLN A 3 -16.99 2.18 9.31
C GLN A 3 -15.62 2.69 8.87
N SER A 4 -15.44 4.01 8.77
CA SER A 4 -14.15 4.59 8.39
C SER A 4 -13.05 4.28 9.39
N ASN A 5 -13.35 4.27 10.69
CA ASN A 5 -12.39 3.89 11.72
C ASN A 5 -12.00 2.41 11.62
N GLN A 6 -12.96 1.54 11.27
CA GLN A 6 -12.67 0.12 11.05
C GLN A 6 -11.75 -0.06 9.82
N ILE A 7 -11.99 0.70 8.77
CA ILE A 7 -11.15 0.67 7.56
C ILE A 7 -9.73 1.11 7.90
N VAL A 8 -9.57 2.22 8.60
CA VAL A 8 -8.25 2.72 9.00
C VAL A 8 -7.54 1.71 9.90
N SER A 9 -8.25 1.14 10.89
CA SER A 9 -7.69 0.15 11.80
C SER A 9 -7.20 -1.09 11.03
N HIS A 10 -8.01 -1.58 10.10
CA HIS A 10 -7.63 -2.73 9.27
C HIS A 10 -6.44 -2.41 8.37
N PHE A 11 -6.43 -1.25 7.72
CA PHE A 11 -5.30 -0.79 6.93
C PHE A 11 -4.02 -0.75 7.77
N LEU A 12 -4.06 -0.11 8.93
CA LEU A 12 -2.88 0.03 9.79
C LEU A 12 -2.40 -1.32 10.34
N SER A 13 -3.31 -2.27 10.57
CA SER A 13 -2.93 -3.61 11.04
C SER A 13 -1.99 -4.31 10.07
N HIS A 14 -2.09 -4.02 8.78
CA HIS A 14 -1.18 -4.54 7.74
C HIS A 14 -0.04 -3.57 7.43
N ARG A 15 -0.33 -2.28 7.28
CA ARG A 15 0.67 -1.28 6.88
C ARG A 15 1.77 -1.11 7.95
N ASN A 16 1.43 -1.20 9.22
CA ASN A 16 2.45 -1.08 10.27
C ASN A 16 3.46 -2.23 10.18
N VAL A 17 3.04 -3.41 9.75
CA VAL A 17 3.94 -4.53 9.50
C VAL A 17 4.83 -4.25 8.27
N THR A 18 4.24 -3.74 7.19
CA THR A 18 5.00 -3.32 6.01
C THR A 18 6.10 -2.33 6.41
N ASN A 19 5.74 -1.34 7.22
CA ASN A 19 6.68 -0.30 7.67
C ASN A 19 7.79 -0.89 8.53
N GLU A 20 7.48 -1.82 9.41
CA GLU A 20 8.46 -2.50 10.25
C GLU A 20 9.45 -3.31 9.40
N LEU A 21 8.96 -3.98 8.36
CA LEU A 21 9.83 -4.70 7.43
C LEU A 21 10.72 -3.73 6.65
N ALA A 22 10.17 -2.60 6.20
CA ALA A 22 10.95 -1.58 5.48
C ALA A 22 12.09 -1.02 6.34
N GLU A 23 11.87 -0.86 7.64
CA GLU A 23 12.91 -0.40 8.58
C GLU A 23 14.10 -1.34 8.64
N LYS A 24 13.90 -2.62 8.34
CA LYS A 24 14.96 -3.62 8.37
C LYS A 24 15.86 -3.57 7.12
N ILE A 25 15.48 -2.81 6.11
CA ILE A 25 16.22 -2.71 4.85
C ILE A 25 17.25 -1.59 4.98
N SER A 26 18.54 -1.95 5.03
CA SER A 26 19.61 -0.95 5.01
C SER A 26 19.76 -0.38 3.60
N LYS A 27 20.32 0.82 3.50
CA LYS A 27 20.53 1.47 2.18
C LYS A 27 21.36 0.62 1.23
N ASP A 28 22.29 -0.18 1.77
CA ASP A 28 23.13 -1.09 0.99
C ASP A 28 22.31 -2.18 0.28
N HIS A 29 21.11 -2.47 0.81
CA HIS A 29 20.24 -3.51 0.27
C HIS A 29 19.07 -2.97 -0.55
N TYR A 30 19.00 -1.66 -0.80
CA TYR A 30 17.90 -1.06 -1.57
C TYR A 30 17.78 -1.65 -2.97
N SER A 31 18.89 -1.99 -3.60
CA SER A 31 18.91 -2.55 -4.95
C SER A 31 18.79 -4.08 -4.98
N TYR A 32 18.68 -4.74 -3.85
CA TYR A 32 18.59 -6.20 -3.78
C TYR A 32 17.36 -6.73 -4.51
N LYS A 33 17.56 -7.81 -5.26
CA LYS A 33 16.50 -8.55 -5.97
C LYS A 33 16.67 -10.04 -5.72
N PRO A 34 15.60 -10.75 -5.32
CA PRO A 34 15.71 -12.23 -5.18
C PRO A 34 15.79 -12.96 -6.52
N ALA A 35 15.29 -12.34 -7.59
CA ALA A 35 15.34 -12.87 -8.94
C ALA A 35 15.48 -11.71 -9.93
N GLU A 36 15.99 -12.02 -11.13
CA GLU A 36 16.22 -11.01 -12.15
C GLU A 36 14.95 -10.23 -12.53
N THR A 37 13.82 -10.93 -12.58
CA THR A 37 12.52 -10.33 -12.94
C THR A 37 11.80 -9.67 -11.77
N SER A 38 12.36 -9.74 -10.56
CA SER A 38 11.75 -9.14 -9.36
C SER A 38 11.99 -7.65 -9.31
N MET A 39 11.12 -6.94 -8.61
CA MET A 39 11.40 -5.57 -8.20
C MET A 39 12.57 -5.59 -7.20
N SER A 40 13.37 -4.51 -7.19
CA SER A 40 14.32 -4.32 -6.11
C SER A 40 13.57 -4.08 -4.80
N ALA A 41 14.25 -4.23 -3.65
CA ALA A 41 13.65 -3.96 -2.35
C ALA A 41 13.07 -2.54 -2.28
N GLU A 42 13.82 -1.56 -2.76
CA GLU A 42 13.39 -0.17 -2.86
C GLU A 42 12.13 -0.02 -3.70
N GLU A 43 12.12 -0.61 -4.90
CA GLU A 43 10.98 -0.56 -5.81
C GLU A 43 9.76 -1.23 -5.19
N LEU A 44 9.93 -2.35 -4.52
CA LEU A 44 8.83 -3.08 -3.88
C LEU A 44 8.16 -2.24 -2.79
N VAL A 45 8.96 -1.66 -1.89
CA VAL A 45 8.42 -0.82 -0.82
C VAL A 45 7.68 0.39 -1.41
N LYS A 46 8.30 1.08 -2.36
CA LYS A 46 7.66 2.24 -3.04
C LYS A 46 6.36 1.83 -3.72
N HIS A 47 6.35 0.68 -4.38
CA HIS A 47 5.16 0.17 -5.06
C HIS A 47 4.01 -0.08 -4.07
N ILE A 48 4.29 -0.69 -2.92
CA ILE A 48 3.29 -0.91 -1.88
C ILE A 48 2.73 0.44 -1.40
N LEU A 49 3.60 1.36 -1.04
CA LEU A 49 3.21 2.63 -0.45
C LEU A 49 2.39 3.49 -1.41
N THR A 50 2.86 3.63 -2.65
CA THR A 50 2.22 4.52 -3.64
C THR A 50 0.93 3.93 -4.18
N SER A 51 0.86 2.62 -4.37
CA SER A 51 -0.32 1.96 -4.92
C SER A 51 -1.55 2.15 -4.05
N PHE A 52 -1.43 1.95 -2.74
CA PHE A 52 -2.57 2.09 -1.85
C PHE A 52 -3.08 3.55 -1.84
N GLN A 53 -2.17 4.51 -1.79
CA GLN A 53 -2.55 5.91 -1.82
C GLN A 53 -3.29 6.27 -3.11
N LEU A 54 -2.77 5.82 -4.26
CA LEU A 54 -3.43 6.05 -5.54
C LEU A 54 -4.85 5.47 -5.56
N ILE A 55 -4.99 4.24 -5.09
CA ILE A 55 -6.30 3.58 -5.03
C ILE A 55 -7.24 4.33 -4.09
N ALA A 56 -6.76 4.74 -2.91
CA ALA A 56 -7.56 5.52 -1.97
C ALA A 56 -8.05 6.83 -2.59
N ASN A 57 -7.19 7.50 -3.36
CA ASN A 57 -7.58 8.71 -4.09
C ASN A 57 -8.61 8.44 -5.18
N VAL A 58 -8.50 7.32 -5.88
CA VAL A 58 -9.50 6.92 -6.88
C VAL A 58 -10.88 6.73 -6.23
N ILE A 59 -10.92 6.09 -5.07
CA ILE A 59 -12.18 5.92 -4.31
C ILE A 59 -12.74 7.27 -3.92
N LYS A 60 -11.90 8.15 -3.40
CA LYS A 60 -12.27 9.51 -2.98
C LYS A 60 -12.82 10.32 -4.14
N GLU A 61 -12.11 10.34 -5.28
CA GLU A 61 -12.49 11.14 -6.46
C GLU A 61 -13.65 10.52 -7.24
N GLY A 62 -13.77 9.20 -7.22
CA GLY A 62 -14.80 8.48 -7.97
C GLY A 62 -14.49 8.29 -9.44
N ASN A 63 -13.24 8.44 -9.84
CA ASN A 63 -12.78 8.27 -11.22
C ASN A 63 -11.30 7.87 -11.24
N ALA A 64 -10.82 7.49 -12.42
CA ALA A 64 -9.46 6.97 -12.63
C ALA A 64 -8.38 8.06 -12.71
N SER A 65 -8.73 9.34 -12.56
CA SER A 65 -7.77 10.44 -12.77
C SER A 65 -6.49 10.33 -11.92
N PRO A 66 -6.52 9.86 -10.66
CA PRO A 66 -5.28 9.70 -9.90
C PRO A 66 -4.29 8.74 -10.57
N PHE A 67 -4.76 7.71 -11.26
CA PHE A 67 -3.88 6.80 -12.01
C PHE A 67 -3.20 7.47 -13.20
N GLN A 68 -3.85 8.48 -13.78
CA GLN A 68 -3.35 9.20 -14.95
C GLN A 68 -2.40 10.33 -14.58
N ASN A 69 -2.49 10.83 -13.35
CA ASN A 69 -1.75 11.99 -12.86
C ASN A 69 -0.73 11.60 -11.78
N LYS A 70 -0.08 10.46 -11.96
CA LYS A 70 0.96 10.00 -11.02
C LYS A 70 2.11 10.99 -10.98
N GLN A 71 2.50 11.37 -9.78
CA GLN A 71 3.68 12.20 -9.58
C GLN A 71 4.88 11.30 -9.29
N GLU A 72 6.04 11.70 -9.80
CA GLU A 72 7.28 10.99 -9.52
C GLU A 72 7.69 11.23 -8.07
N GLU A 73 8.07 10.16 -7.38
CA GLU A 73 8.55 10.23 -6.01
C GLU A 73 10.06 10.49 -6.00
N THR A 74 10.47 11.57 -5.36
CA THR A 74 11.87 11.99 -5.31
C THR A 74 12.56 11.65 -3.99
N GLU A 75 11.81 11.30 -2.92
CA GLU A 75 12.40 10.93 -1.64
C GLU A 75 13.10 9.57 -1.75
N ALA A 76 14.34 9.51 -1.32
CA ALA A 76 15.14 8.29 -1.39
C ALA A 76 15.07 7.44 -0.13
N ASP A 77 14.71 8.02 1.03
CA ASP A 77 14.67 7.31 2.30
C ASP A 77 13.34 6.57 2.46
N LEU A 78 13.39 5.24 2.51
CA LEU A 78 12.20 4.40 2.61
C LEU A 78 11.41 4.62 3.91
N ASN A 79 12.08 4.97 5.00
CA ASN A 79 11.39 5.21 6.27
C ASN A 79 10.63 6.53 6.27
N VAL A 80 11.18 7.55 5.62
CA VAL A 80 10.48 8.83 5.40
C VAL A 80 9.26 8.61 4.51
N LEU A 81 9.42 7.87 3.42
CA LEU A 81 8.32 7.52 2.52
C LEU A 81 7.23 6.74 3.23
N ALA A 82 7.62 5.72 4.00
CA ALA A 82 6.68 4.88 4.74
C ALA A 82 5.80 5.73 5.67
N LYS A 83 6.41 6.62 6.43
CA LYS A 83 5.68 7.52 7.32
C LYS A 83 4.74 8.44 6.54
N THR A 84 5.25 9.11 5.52
CA THR A 84 4.48 10.08 4.72
C THR A 84 3.28 9.41 4.05
N TYR A 85 3.50 8.31 3.35
CA TYR A 85 2.42 7.63 2.63
C TYR A 85 1.42 6.96 3.57
N THR A 86 1.87 6.45 4.71
CA THR A 86 0.96 5.87 5.70
C THR A 86 0.02 6.93 6.27
N GLU A 87 0.55 8.08 6.66
CA GLU A 87 -0.25 9.19 7.20
C GLU A 87 -1.24 9.71 6.16
N LYS A 88 -0.79 9.94 4.93
CA LYS A 88 -1.65 10.43 3.84
C LYS A 88 -2.76 9.44 3.50
N THR A 89 -2.43 8.17 3.38
CA THR A 89 -3.40 7.13 3.06
C THR A 89 -4.43 6.99 4.18
N ALA A 90 -3.99 6.93 5.42
CA ALA A 90 -4.89 6.85 6.57
C ALA A 90 -5.85 8.05 6.61
N ALA A 91 -5.36 9.26 6.33
CA ALA A 91 -6.19 10.46 6.30
C ALA A 91 -7.28 10.39 5.23
N ILE A 92 -6.95 9.87 4.05
CA ILE A 92 -7.95 9.67 2.98
C ILE A 92 -8.98 8.64 3.42
N LEU A 93 -8.54 7.50 3.93
CA LEU A 93 -9.45 6.41 4.34
C LEU A 93 -10.38 6.85 5.47
N GLU A 94 -9.90 7.66 6.40
CA GLU A 94 -10.69 8.19 7.52
C GLU A 94 -11.87 9.04 7.04
N GLN A 95 -11.71 9.72 5.92
CA GLN A 95 -12.71 10.64 5.36
C GLN A 95 -13.68 9.97 4.38
N LEU A 96 -13.48 8.69 4.03
CA LEU A 96 -14.35 8.01 3.08
C LEU A 96 -15.76 7.86 3.62
N THR A 97 -16.74 8.20 2.79
CA THR A 97 -18.15 8.10 3.10
C THR A 97 -18.75 6.81 2.55
N GLU A 98 -19.89 6.41 3.08
CA GLU A 98 -20.64 5.26 2.59
C GLU A 98 -20.99 5.44 1.10
N GLU A 99 -21.37 6.66 0.70
CA GLU A 99 -21.65 6.97 -0.71
C GLU A 99 -20.43 6.71 -1.61
N GLN A 100 -19.24 7.15 -1.18
CA GLN A 100 -18.00 6.91 -1.94
C GLN A 100 -17.68 5.43 -2.05
N LEU A 101 -17.94 4.65 -1.02
CA LEU A 101 -17.69 3.21 -1.01
C LEU A 101 -18.71 2.44 -1.86
N ASP A 102 -19.95 2.92 -1.95
CA ASP A 102 -21.02 2.23 -2.66
C ASP A 102 -21.07 2.56 -4.15
N ARG A 103 -20.56 3.73 -4.55
CA ARG A 103 -20.64 4.14 -5.95
C ARG A 103 -19.72 3.32 -6.84
N GLU A 104 -20.19 3.10 -8.07
CA GLU A 104 -19.43 2.40 -9.09
C GLU A 104 -18.46 3.37 -9.78
N ILE A 105 -17.24 2.91 -9.99
CA ILE A 105 -16.17 3.69 -10.60
C ILE A 105 -15.77 2.99 -11.89
N ASP A 106 -15.72 3.74 -13.00
CA ASP A 106 -15.30 3.18 -14.29
C ASP A 106 -13.78 3.07 -14.34
N LEU A 107 -13.30 1.84 -14.25
CA LEU A 107 -11.88 1.50 -14.29
C LEU A 107 -11.56 0.60 -15.48
N THR A 108 -12.37 0.70 -16.54
CA THR A 108 -12.22 -0.13 -17.73
C THR A 108 -10.82 -0.02 -18.33
N ALA A 109 -10.25 1.21 -18.36
CA ALA A 109 -8.91 1.43 -18.91
C ALA A 109 -7.78 0.80 -18.10
N THR A 110 -7.98 0.61 -16.78
CA THR A 110 -6.95 0.09 -15.87
C THR A 110 -7.16 -1.39 -15.55
N PHE A 111 -8.39 -1.76 -15.19
CA PHE A 111 -8.73 -3.12 -14.74
C PHE A 111 -9.72 -3.84 -15.65
N GLY A 112 -10.10 -3.23 -16.76
CA GLY A 112 -11.02 -3.85 -17.72
C GLY A 112 -12.48 -3.92 -17.28
N ARG A 113 -12.85 -3.21 -16.21
CA ARG A 113 -14.21 -3.25 -15.66
C ARG A 113 -14.49 -2.08 -14.73
N LYS A 114 -15.75 -1.95 -14.36
CA LYS A 114 -16.19 -1.04 -13.30
C LYS A 114 -16.11 -1.75 -11.95
N LEU A 115 -15.76 -1.02 -10.91
CA LEU A 115 -15.68 -1.53 -9.54
C LEU A 115 -16.31 -0.53 -8.58
N THR A 116 -16.96 -1.02 -7.52
CA THR A 116 -17.39 -0.15 -6.42
C THR A 116 -16.17 0.32 -5.62
N GLY A 117 -16.32 1.42 -4.90
CA GLY A 117 -15.28 1.87 -3.97
C GLY A 117 -14.89 0.77 -2.98
N SER A 118 -15.87 0.04 -2.44
CA SER A 118 -15.62 -1.07 -1.52
C SER A 118 -14.82 -2.20 -2.15
N ALA A 119 -15.16 -2.59 -3.39
CA ALA A 119 -14.42 -3.63 -4.10
C ALA A 119 -12.98 -3.19 -4.38
N LEU A 120 -12.80 -1.92 -4.73
CA LEU A 120 -11.47 -1.36 -4.99
C LEU A 120 -10.64 -1.28 -3.70
N LEU A 121 -11.27 -0.94 -2.57
CA LEU A 121 -10.60 -0.94 -1.27
C LEU A 121 -10.12 -2.35 -0.91
N GLN A 122 -10.98 -3.35 -1.12
CA GLN A 122 -10.60 -4.75 -0.89
C GLN A 122 -9.40 -5.13 -1.76
N LEU A 123 -9.41 -4.74 -3.03
CA LEU A 123 -8.30 -4.99 -3.95
C LEU A 123 -7.00 -4.34 -3.43
N ALA A 124 -7.09 -3.12 -2.90
CA ALA A 124 -5.93 -2.44 -2.32
C ALA A 124 -5.36 -3.19 -1.12
N MET A 125 -6.22 -3.70 -0.25
CA MET A 125 -5.81 -4.49 0.91
C MET A 125 -5.13 -5.80 0.49
N GLU A 126 -5.74 -6.51 -0.45
CA GLU A 126 -5.18 -7.76 -0.96
C GLU A 126 -3.82 -7.54 -1.64
N HIS A 127 -3.68 -6.43 -2.36
CA HIS A 127 -2.43 -6.04 -3.02
C HIS A 127 -1.33 -5.76 -1.97
N GLU A 128 -1.65 -5.06 -0.90
CA GLU A 128 -0.72 -4.81 0.21
C GLU A 128 -0.28 -6.12 0.86
N ILE A 129 -1.23 -6.99 1.15
CA ILE A 129 -0.95 -8.29 1.78
C ILE A 129 -0.06 -9.15 0.88
N HIS A 130 -0.37 -9.20 -0.42
CA HIS A 130 0.40 -9.94 -1.41
C HIS A 130 1.86 -9.49 -1.44
N HIS A 131 2.10 -8.21 -1.59
CA HIS A 131 3.46 -7.67 -1.68
C HIS A 131 4.19 -7.67 -0.34
N LYS A 132 3.47 -7.47 0.76
CA LYS A 132 4.06 -7.61 2.09
C LYS A 132 4.60 -9.03 2.31
N GLY A 133 3.87 -10.04 1.81
CA GLY A 133 4.36 -11.41 1.83
C GLY A 133 5.69 -11.58 1.10
N ASN A 134 5.82 -10.94 -0.07
CA ASN A 134 7.10 -10.91 -0.78
C ASN A 134 8.19 -10.23 0.07
N LEU A 135 7.85 -9.10 0.70
CA LEU A 135 8.79 -8.33 1.48
C LEU A 135 9.38 -9.14 2.66
N PHE A 136 8.57 -10.01 3.27
CA PHE A 136 9.06 -10.94 4.29
C PHE A 136 10.22 -11.79 3.77
N VAL A 137 10.11 -12.29 2.55
CA VAL A 137 11.16 -13.09 1.92
C VAL A 137 12.41 -12.24 1.68
N TYR A 138 12.23 -11.02 1.16
CA TYR A 138 13.36 -10.10 0.91
C TYR A 138 14.17 -9.85 2.18
N VAL A 139 13.51 -9.52 3.28
CA VAL A 139 14.23 -9.22 4.52
C VAL A 139 14.90 -10.46 5.13
N ARG A 140 14.31 -11.65 4.95
CA ARG A 140 14.97 -12.89 5.35
C ARG A 140 16.25 -13.13 4.55
N GLU A 141 16.21 -12.89 3.26
CA GLU A 141 17.38 -13.00 2.38
C GLU A 141 18.49 -12.02 2.80
N MET A 142 18.13 -10.91 3.40
CA MET A 142 19.09 -9.90 3.94
C MET A 142 19.68 -10.32 5.30
N GLY A 143 19.24 -11.45 5.86
CA GLY A 143 19.76 -12.00 7.11
C GLY A 143 18.93 -11.75 8.35
N HIS A 144 17.74 -11.16 8.23
CA HIS A 144 16.88 -10.93 9.39
C HIS A 144 16.13 -12.21 9.75
N THR A 145 16.20 -12.62 11.03
CA THR A 145 15.56 -13.83 11.53
C THR A 145 14.41 -13.56 12.49
N GLU A 146 14.38 -12.37 13.10
CA GLU A 146 13.29 -11.96 13.99
C GLU A 146 12.37 -11.01 13.22
N LEU A 147 11.19 -11.50 12.91
CA LEU A 147 10.24 -10.78 12.07
C LEU A 147 8.89 -10.67 12.79
N PRO A 148 8.12 -9.59 12.50
CA PRO A 148 6.78 -9.47 13.07
C PRO A 148 5.84 -10.52 12.48
N PHE A 149 4.69 -10.73 13.12
CA PHE A 149 3.60 -11.45 12.51
C PHE A 149 3.07 -10.62 11.32
N TYR A 150 2.42 -11.26 10.35
CA TYR A 150 2.02 -10.58 9.11
C TYR A 150 0.96 -9.49 9.31
N GLN A 151 0.30 -9.46 10.45
CA GLN A 151 -0.74 -8.50 10.79
C GLN A 151 -0.66 -8.17 12.27
N GLN A 152 -0.75 -6.88 12.61
CA GLN A 152 -0.85 -6.47 14.01
C GLN A 152 -2.24 -6.77 14.54
N ARG A 153 -2.31 -7.18 15.79
CA ARG A 153 -3.58 -7.24 16.51
C ARG A 153 -3.89 -5.83 17.02
N MET A 154 -5.04 -5.33 16.60
CA MET A 154 -5.49 -3.98 16.98
C MET A 154 -6.57 -4.06 18.03
#